data_703a00dffa66538e4645c881e1c491f9
#
_entry.id   703a00dffa66538e4645c881e1c491f9
#
_cell.length_a   1.000
_cell.length_b   1.000
_cell.length_c   1.000
_cell.angle_alpha   90.00
_cell.angle_beta   90.00
_cell.angle_gamma   90.00
#
_symmetry.space_group_name_H-M   'P 1'
#
loop_
_entity.id
_entity.type
_entity.pdbx_description
1 polymer ?
#
loop_
_entity_poly.entity_id
_entity_poly.type
_entity_poly.pdbx_seq_one_letter_code
_entity_poly.pdbx_strand_id
1 'polypeptide(L)'
;MNIITGYRNDPHITSQQLRNTYISIFGSDAKILDVGSKMEVTVISANEVEIADGQLICEGCTAEIAHGTTESLTIDNGTQGEQRIDLIVARYTKNSGTGVEDMQLAVVKGTSAASNPAVPSYNTGTIADGDSPVDFPIYKVNLDGISITSVDALVDTVNIPDLISDSISDAMNSALRWKIFGGTPSNNYVPGQTFVTVPAAAKEVYVIVYIKWTTNDKVMVDFLIPIDPYAFGSPTNFAQHVKFYGTNHDGYVCIEARTNDGTNFMRLYEARDGNTNVTASAYCAYMYR
;
A
#
# COMPACT_ATOMS: atom_id res chain seq x y z
N MET A 1 25.35 -20.65 -20.11
CA MET A 1 24.75 -19.33 -20.00
C MET A 1 24.84 -18.64 -21.36
N ASN A 2 23.71 -18.06 -21.84
CA ASN A 2 23.67 -17.39 -23.15
C ASN A 2 23.51 -15.88 -22.93
N ILE A 3 24.20 -15.08 -23.76
CA ILE A 3 23.98 -13.63 -23.78
C ILE A 3 22.68 -13.31 -24.54
N ILE A 4 21.83 -12.48 -23.97
CA ILE A 4 20.54 -12.09 -24.56
C ILE A 4 20.67 -10.79 -25.35
N THR A 5 21.40 -9.80 -24.81
CA THR A 5 21.49 -8.44 -25.36
C THR A 5 22.74 -8.19 -26.19
N GLY A 6 23.58 -9.21 -26.39
CA GLY A 6 24.80 -9.10 -27.20
C GLY A 6 24.52 -9.26 -28.71
N TYR A 7 25.43 -8.74 -29.55
CA TYR A 7 25.34 -8.91 -30.99
C TYR A 7 25.71 -10.36 -31.40
N ARG A 8 24.84 -11.03 -32.16
CA ARG A 8 25.04 -12.43 -32.60
C ARG A 8 24.94 -12.61 -34.12
N ASN A 9 24.80 -11.55 -34.88
CA ASN A 9 24.66 -11.53 -36.34
C ASN A 9 23.38 -12.22 -36.89
N ASP A 10 22.42 -12.54 -36.02
CA ASP A 10 21.10 -13.11 -36.35
C ASP A 10 20.08 -12.71 -35.28
N PRO A 11 18.78 -12.77 -35.58
CA PRO A 11 17.73 -12.57 -34.59
C PRO A 11 17.86 -13.61 -33.46
N HIS A 12 18.04 -13.18 -32.22
CA HIS A 12 18.32 -14.08 -31.12
C HIS A 12 17.54 -13.80 -29.84
N ILE A 13 16.78 -12.71 -29.79
CA ILE A 13 15.91 -12.40 -28.67
C ILE A 13 14.55 -13.03 -28.96
N THR A 14 14.09 -13.91 -28.08
CA THR A 14 12.76 -14.51 -28.17
C THR A 14 11.73 -13.65 -27.44
N SER A 15 10.43 -13.77 -27.83
CA SER A 15 9.33 -13.11 -27.12
C SER A 15 9.37 -13.41 -25.62
N GLN A 16 9.63 -14.67 -25.24
CA GLN A 16 9.71 -15.05 -23.83
C GLN A 16 10.85 -14.38 -23.07
N GLN A 17 12.02 -14.22 -23.71
CA GLN A 17 13.16 -13.52 -23.08
C GLN A 17 12.84 -12.04 -22.83
N LEU A 18 12.14 -11.39 -23.79
CA LEU A 18 11.71 -10.01 -23.63
C LEU A 18 10.62 -9.88 -22.53
N ARG A 19 9.64 -10.81 -22.52
CA ARG A 19 8.61 -10.86 -21.46
C ARG A 19 9.24 -11.01 -20.08
N ASN A 20 10.24 -11.88 -19.91
CA ASN A 20 10.92 -12.05 -18.64
C ASN A 20 11.59 -10.75 -18.15
N THR A 21 12.08 -9.93 -19.06
CA THR A 21 12.60 -8.58 -18.72
C THR A 21 11.49 -7.67 -18.19
N TYR A 22 10.34 -7.66 -18.85
CA TYR A 22 9.20 -6.86 -18.40
C TYR A 22 8.58 -7.39 -17.10
N ILE A 23 8.49 -8.71 -16.92
CA ILE A 23 8.06 -9.32 -15.66
C ILE A 23 8.95 -8.88 -14.49
N SER A 24 10.26 -8.75 -14.72
CA SER A 24 11.19 -8.30 -13.67
C SER A 24 10.99 -6.85 -13.26
N ILE A 25 10.32 -6.05 -14.08
CA ILE A 25 10.04 -4.61 -13.84
C ILE A 25 8.64 -4.42 -13.28
N PHE A 26 7.63 -5.03 -13.90
CA PHE A 26 6.21 -4.78 -13.63
C PHE A 26 5.51 -5.90 -12.84
N GLY A 27 6.18 -7.06 -12.65
CA GLY A 27 5.54 -8.26 -12.14
C GLY A 27 4.80 -9.02 -13.24
N SER A 28 4.16 -10.14 -12.86
CA SER A 28 3.38 -11.01 -13.78
C SER A 28 1.92 -10.59 -13.91
N ASP A 29 1.38 -9.87 -12.94
CA ASP A 29 -0.03 -9.48 -12.94
C ASP A 29 -0.37 -8.54 -14.09
N ALA A 30 -1.62 -8.60 -14.56
CA ALA A 30 -2.12 -7.66 -15.54
C ALA A 30 -2.16 -6.24 -14.98
N LYS A 31 -1.67 -5.26 -15.76
CA LYS A 31 -1.65 -3.84 -15.39
C LYS A 31 -1.88 -2.97 -16.62
N ILE A 32 -2.59 -1.87 -16.44
CA ILE A 32 -2.69 -0.79 -17.44
C ILE A 32 -1.51 0.14 -17.24
N LEU A 33 -0.78 0.48 -18.30
CA LEU A 33 0.31 1.44 -18.23
C LEU A 33 -0.23 2.88 -18.28
N ASP A 34 0.41 3.79 -17.56
CA ASP A 34 0.03 5.21 -17.52
C ASP A 34 0.47 5.95 -18.80
N VAL A 35 -0.11 5.53 -19.93
CA VAL A 35 0.11 6.12 -21.25
C VAL A 35 -1.20 6.26 -22.01
N GLY A 36 -1.26 7.25 -22.91
CA GLY A 36 -2.48 7.57 -23.65
C GLY A 36 -3.64 7.93 -22.74
N SER A 37 -4.82 7.48 -23.08
CA SER A 37 -6.04 7.62 -22.26
C SER A 37 -6.19 6.48 -21.22
N LYS A 38 -5.13 5.69 -20.98
CA LYS A 38 -5.07 4.65 -19.94
C LYS A 38 -6.17 3.60 -20.07
N MET A 39 -6.56 3.29 -21.28
CA MET A 39 -7.66 2.36 -21.58
C MET A 39 -8.97 2.70 -20.85
N GLU A 40 -9.24 3.99 -20.61
CA GLU A 40 -10.45 4.42 -19.93
C GLU A 40 -11.70 3.87 -20.62
N VAL A 41 -12.65 3.35 -19.84
CA VAL A 41 -13.87 2.74 -20.35
C VAL A 41 -15.04 3.72 -20.26
N THR A 42 -15.81 3.83 -21.35
CA THR A 42 -17.03 4.66 -21.43
C THR A 42 -18.21 3.79 -21.81
N VAL A 43 -19.31 3.90 -21.08
CA VAL A 43 -20.58 3.25 -21.44
C VAL A 43 -21.28 4.10 -22.49
N ILE A 44 -21.37 3.59 -23.73
CA ILE A 44 -21.97 4.30 -24.88
C ILE A 44 -23.47 4.09 -24.91
N SER A 45 -23.92 2.87 -24.61
CA SER A 45 -25.34 2.52 -24.58
C SER A 45 -25.62 1.41 -23.55
N ALA A 46 -26.87 0.94 -23.52
CA ALA A 46 -27.26 -0.16 -22.60
C ALA A 46 -26.53 -1.48 -22.88
N ASN A 47 -25.90 -1.61 -24.04
CA ASN A 47 -25.24 -2.84 -24.51
C ASN A 47 -23.92 -2.59 -25.26
N GLU A 48 -23.32 -1.43 -25.08
CA GLU A 48 -22.04 -1.09 -25.71
C GLU A 48 -21.16 -0.30 -24.77
N VAL A 49 -19.90 -0.69 -24.71
CA VAL A 49 -18.83 0.05 -24.05
C VAL A 49 -17.72 0.35 -25.06
N GLU A 50 -17.04 1.44 -24.86
CA GLU A 50 -15.88 1.86 -25.64
C GLU A 50 -14.69 1.99 -24.71
N ILE A 51 -13.54 1.45 -25.13
CA ILE A 51 -12.27 1.53 -24.41
C ILE A 51 -11.34 2.43 -25.21
N ALA A 52 -10.83 3.47 -24.57
CA ALA A 52 -9.94 4.46 -25.17
C ALA A 52 -8.52 3.89 -25.37
N ASP A 53 -7.69 4.65 -26.10
CA ASP A 53 -6.30 4.31 -26.34
C ASP A 53 -5.50 4.11 -25.04
N GLY A 54 -4.50 3.25 -25.11
CA GLY A 54 -3.63 2.93 -23.99
C GLY A 54 -2.89 1.63 -24.18
N GLN A 55 -2.11 1.25 -23.18
CA GLN A 55 -1.32 0.02 -23.20
C GLN A 55 -1.61 -0.84 -21.99
N LEU A 56 -1.61 -2.14 -22.19
CA LEU A 56 -1.75 -3.18 -21.18
C LEU A 56 -0.49 -4.05 -21.15
N ILE A 57 -0.12 -4.52 -20.00
CA ILE A 57 0.91 -5.54 -19.81
C ILE A 57 0.34 -6.70 -18.99
N CYS A 58 0.53 -7.94 -19.47
CA CYS A 58 0.10 -9.18 -18.82
C CYS A 58 1.20 -10.21 -18.97
N GLU A 59 1.74 -10.76 -17.88
CA GLU A 59 2.87 -11.69 -17.90
C GLU A 59 4.02 -11.23 -18.84
N GLY A 60 4.29 -9.92 -18.83
CA GLY A 60 5.31 -9.30 -19.69
C GLY A 60 4.94 -9.17 -21.15
N CYS A 61 3.77 -9.67 -21.59
CA CYS A 61 3.23 -9.45 -22.91
C CYS A 61 2.53 -8.09 -22.93
N THR A 62 2.90 -7.21 -23.86
CA THR A 62 2.31 -5.89 -24.01
C THR A 62 1.37 -5.85 -25.21
N ALA A 63 0.22 -5.20 -25.04
CA ALA A 63 -0.72 -4.91 -26.11
C ALA A 63 -1.17 -3.46 -26.03
N GLU A 64 -1.66 -2.89 -27.14
CA GLU A 64 -2.11 -1.50 -27.18
C GLU A 64 -3.40 -1.33 -27.99
N ILE A 65 -4.20 -0.37 -27.58
CA ILE A 65 -5.14 0.32 -28.44
C ILE A 65 -4.40 1.55 -28.97
N ALA A 66 -4.28 1.67 -30.28
CA ALA A 66 -3.44 2.68 -30.91
C ALA A 66 -3.84 4.11 -30.50
N HIS A 67 -2.86 4.98 -30.34
CA HIS A 67 -3.06 6.35 -29.90
C HIS A 67 -4.12 7.09 -30.71
N GLY A 68 -5.08 7.71 -30.01
CA GLY A 68 -6.19 8.45 -30.60
C GLY A 68 -7.28 7.58 -31.25
N THR A 69 -7.26 6.26 -31.00
CA THR A 69 -8.32 5.34 -31.43
C THR A 69 -9.03 4.74 -30.20
N THR A 70 -10.16 4.08 -30.45
CA THR A 70 -10.95 3.39 -29.44
C THR A 70 -11.34 2.01 -29.91
N GLU A 71 -11.62 1.10 -28.99
CA GLU A 71 -12.23 -0.20 -29.29
C GLU A 71 -13.61 -0.31 -28.66
N SER A 72 -14.64 -0.58 -29.49
CA SER A 72 -16.00 -0.83 -29.03
C SER A 72 -16.24 -2.30 -28.76
N LEU A 73 -16.88 -2.60 -27.63
CA LEU A 73 -17.29 -3.95 -27.25
C LEU A 73 -18.81 -4.01 -27.04
N THR A 74 -19.44 -4.98 -27.70
CA THR A 74 -20.86 -5.25 -27.49
C THR A 74 -21.02 -6.13 -26.23
N ILE A 75 -21.84 -5.66 -25.28
CA ILE A 75 -22.30 -6.40 -24.14
C ILE A 75 -23.71 -6.88 -24.43
N ASP A 76 -23.96 -8.18 -24.40
CA ASP A 76 -25.31 -8.69 -24.61
C ASP A 76 -26.28 -8.09 -23.60
N ASN A 77 -27.49 -7.76 -24.06
CA ASN A 77 -28.52 -7.26 -23.16
C ASN A 77 -28.76 -8.24 -22.01
N GLY A 78 -29.03 -7.71 -20.82
CA GLY A 78 -29.43 -8.49 -19.66
C GLY A 78 -30.90 -8.97 -19.78
N THR A 79 -31.38 -9.58 -18.72
CA THR A 79 -32.77 -10.08 -18.60
C THR A 79 -33.52 -9.17 -17.63
N GLN A 80 -34.72 -8.75 -18.00
CA GLN A 80 -35.57 -7.91 -17.16
C GLN A 80 -35.81 -8.58 -15.78
N GLY A 81 -35.49 -7.85 -14.71
CA GLY A 81 -35.66 -8.31 -13.33
C GLY A 81 -34.54 -9.23 -12.82
N GLU A 82 -33.47 -9.42 -13.59
CA GLU A 82 -32.28 -10.18 -13.21
C GLU A 82 -31.04 -9.32 -13.27
N GLN A 83 -30.01 -9.74 -12.53
CA GLN A 83 -28.69 -9.14 -12.52
C GLN A 83 -27.68 -10.06 -13.22
N ARG A 84 -26.64 -9.51 -13.81
CA ARG A 84 -25.54 -10.26 -14.43
C ARG A 84 -24.21 -9.53 -14.28
N ILE A 85 -23.14 -10.28 -14.15
CA ILE A 85 -21.77 -9.79 -14.22
C ILE A 85 -21.11 -10.36 -15.47
N ASP A 86 -20.61 -9.50 -16.35
CA ASP A 86 -19.75 -9.87 -17.47
C ASP A 86 -18.32 -9.39 -17.19
N LEU A 87 -17.32 -10.03 -17.80
CA LEU A 87 -15.94 -9.58 -17.75
C LEU A 87 -15.51 -9.09 -19.13
N ILE A 88 -14.76 -8.00 -19.15
CA ILE A 88 -13.94 -7.64 -20.30
C ILE A 88 -12.54 -8.13 -19.97
N VAL A 89 -11.99 -8.95 -20.86
CA VAL A 89 -10.69 -9.58 -20.69
C VAL A 89 -9.76 -9.21 -21.85
N ALA A 90 -8.47 -9.09 -21.57
CA ALA A 90 -7.45 -9.18 -22.62
C ALA A 90 -7.17 -10.66 -22.84
N ARG A 91 -7.54 -11.17 -24.01
CA ARG A 91 -7.39 -12.57 -24.38
C ARG A 91 -6.13 -12.78 -25.19
N TYR A 92 -5.17 -13.45 -24.61
CA TYR A 92 -4.00 -13.92 -25.32
C TYR A 92 -4.32 -15.23 -26.06
N THR A 93 -3.87 -15.34 -27.31
CA THR A 93 -3.95 -16.56 -28.10
C THR A 93 -2.63 -16.82 -28.83
N LYS A 94 -2.36 -18.11 -29.05
CA LYS A 94 -1.21 -18.53 -29.87
C LYS A 94 -1.66 -19.61 -30.84
N ASN A 95 -1.43 -19.36 -32.10
CA ASN A 95 -1.69 -20.35 -33.15
C ASN A 95 -0.65 -21.47 -33.09
N SER A 96 -1.08 -22.70 -32.80
CA SER A 96 -0.17 -23.84 -32.63
C SER A 96 0.57 -24.25 -33.91
N GLY A 97 0.01 -23.94 -35.09
CA GLY A 97 0.62 -24.27 -36.39
C GLY A 97 1.65 -23.27 -36.87
N THR A 98 1.40 -21.97 -36.61
CA THR A 98 2.27 -20.89 -37.11
C THR A 98 3.14 -20.28 -36.01
N GLY A 99 2.76 -20.47 -34.73
CA GLY A 99 3.40 -19.83 -33.60
C GLY A 99 3.07 -18.33 -33.45
N VAL A 100 2.16 -17.80 -34.29
CA VAL A 100 1.74 -16.40 -34.21
C VAL A 100 0.93 -16.20 -32.95
N GLU A 101 1.28 -15.16 -32.23
CA GLU A 101 0.67 -14.74 -30.98
C GLU A 101 -0.20 -13.49 -31.23
N ASP A 102 -1.31 -13.38 -30.51
CA ASP A 102 -2.24 -12.27 -30.61
C ASP A 102 -2.86 -11.97 -29.25
N MET A 103 -3.26 -10.72 -29.02
CA MET A 103 -4.00 -10.29 -27.84
C MET A 103 -5.13 -9.37 -28.25
N GLN A 104 -6.35 -9.71 -27.85
CA GLN A 104 -7.56 -9.00 -28.21
C GLN A 104 -8.43 -8.76 -26.99
N LEU A 105 -9.21 -7.68 -26.99
CA LEU A 105 -10.29 -7.51 -26.03
C LEU A 105 -11.42 -8.50 -26.34
N ALA A 106 -11.95 -9.13 -25.31
CA ALA A 106 -13.08 -10.05 -25.43
C ALA A 106 -14.03 -9.89 -24.24
N VAL A 107 -15.30 -10.21 -24.47
CA VAL A 107 -16.33 -10.24 -23.41
C VAL A 107 -16.57 -11.69 -23.00
N VAL A 108 -16.41 -11.94 -21.69
CA VAL A 108 -16.83 -13.20 -21.07
C VAL A 108 -18.17 -12.98 -20.39
N LYS A 109 -19.22 -13.51 -21.01
CA LYS A 109 -20.58 -13.34 -20.54
C LYS A 109 -20.85 -14.20 -19.32
N GLY A 110 -21.46 -13.61 -18.29
CA GLY A 110 -21.90 -14.31 -17.09
C GLY A 110 -23.29 -14.91 -17.22
N THR A 111 -23.74 -15.49 -16.12
CA THR A 111 -25.08 -16.05 -15.98
C THR A 111 -25.97 -15.09 -15.20
N SER A 112 -27.16 -14.80 -15.75
CA SER A 112 -28.16 -13.98 -15.07
C SER A 112 -28.69 -14.69 -13.81
N ALA A 113 -28.95 -13.90 -12.78
CA ALA A 113 -29.54 -14.35 -11.51
C ALA A 113 -30.48 -13.27 -10.95
N ALA A 114 -31.49 -13.68 -10.19
CA ALA A 114 -32.42 -12.74 -9.55
C ALA A 114 -31.71 -11.78 -8.56
N SER A 115 -30.59 -12.22 -7.96
CA SER A 115 -29.73 -11.41 -7.08
C SER A 115 -28.35 -12.04 -6.96
N ASN A 116 -27.33 -11.22 -6.65
CA ASN A 116 -25.95 -11.65 -6.40
C ASN A 116 -25.39 -12.56 -7.52
N PRO A 117 -25.31 -12.10 -8.76
CA PRO A 117 -24.78 -12.89 -9.85
C PRO A 117 -23.32 -13.25 -9.61
N ALA A 118 -22.94 -14.47 -9.99
CA ALA A 118 -21.54 -14.90 -9.89
C ALA A 118 -20.70 -14.28 -11.01
N VAL A 119 -19.44 -14.01 -10.70
CA VAL A 119 -18.44 -13.65 -11.73
C VAL A 119 -18.24 -14.87 -12.66
N PRO A 120 -18.27 -14.70 -13.98
CA PRO A 120 -18.09 -15.83 -14.90
C PRO A 120 -16.68 -16.42 -14.81
N SER A 121 -16.57 -17.71 -15.07
CA SER A 121 -15.28 -18.36 -15.26
C SER A 121 -14.68 -17.93 -16.61
N TYR A 122 -13.36 -17.83 -16.64
CA TYR A 122 -12.58 -17.44 -17.82
C TYR A 122 -11.39 -18.39 -18.01
N ASN A 123 -10.68 -18.31 -19.12
CA ASN A 123 -9.54 -19.17 -19.41
C ASN A 123 -8.36 -18.78 -18.53
N THR A 124 -8.01 -19.64 -17.59
CA THR A 124 -6.83 -19.50 -16.73
C THR A 124 -5.65 -20.24 -17.34
N GLY A 125 -4.44 -19.86 -16.97
CA GLY A 125 -3.20 -20.45 -17.44
C GLY A 125 -2.07 -19.44 -17.43
N THR A 126 -0.92 -19.81 -17.96
CA THR A 126 0.23 -18.91 -18.10
C THR A 126 0.80 -18.96 -19.51
N ILE A 127 1.15 -17.77 -20.04
CA ILE A 127 1.78 -17.66 -21.38
C ILE A 127 3.13 -18.40 -21.38
N ALA A 128 3.86 -18.36 -20.27
CA ALA A 128 5.18 -18.99 -20.16
C ALA A 128 5.12 -20.51 -20.29
N ASP A 129 4.06 -21.16 -19.85
CA ASP A 129 3.84 -22.61 -19.95
C ASP A 129 3.29 -23.02 -21.33
N GLY A 130 2.96 -22.01 -22.17
CA GLY A 130 2.45 -22.22 -23.51
C GLY A 130 0.94 -22.38 -23.58
N ASP A 131 0.22 -22.02 -22.53
CA ASP A 131 -1.23 -22.06 -22.49
C ASP A 131 -1.85 -21.08 -23.50
N SER A 132 -2.94 -21.49 -24.14
CA SER A 132 -3.69 -20.70 -25.11
C SER A 132 -5.10 -21.30 -25.32
N PRO A 133 -6.19 -20.52 -25.17
CA PRO A 133 -6.20 -19.11 -24.77
C PRO A 133 -5.93 -18.88 -23.30
N VAL A 134 -5.41 -17.68 -22.95
CA VAL A 134 -5.32 -17.18 -21.57
C VAL A 134 -6.04 -15.82 -21.49
N ASP A 135 -6.91 -15.66 -20.50
CA ASP A 135 -7.70 -14.45 -20.30
C ASP A 135 -7.18 -13.67 -19.08
N PHE A 136 -6.97 -12.38 -19.26
CA PHE A 136 -6.64 -11.43 -18.19
C PHE A 136 -7.81 -10.49 -17.97
N PRO A 137 -8.65 -10.69 -16.93
CA PRO A 137 -9.76 -9.79 -16.63
C PRO A 137 -9.28 -8.37 -16.31
N ILE A 138 -9.78 -7.38 -17.07
CA ILE A 138 -9.42 -5.97 -16.90
C ILE A 138 -10.57 -5.12 -16.39
N TYR A 139 -11.80 -5.45 -16.78
CA TYR A 139 -13.00 -4.77 -16.30
C TYR A 139 -14.10 -5.75 -15.95
N LYS A 140 -14.90 -5.39 -14.94
CA LYS A 140 -16.14 -6.06 -14.55
C LYS A 140 -17.32 -5.18 -14.95
N VAL A 141 -18.21 -5.71 -15.76
CA VAL A 141 -19.43 -5.04 -16.23
C VAL A 141 -20.61 -5.56 -15.42
N ASN A 142 -21.27 -4.68 -14.69
CA ASN A 142 -22.45 -5.02 -13.91
C ASN A 142 -23.71 -4.62 -14.70
N LEU A 143 -24.64 -5.55 -14.85
CA LEU A 143 -25.93 -5.35 -15.48
C LEU A 143 -27.06 -5.52 -14.48
N ASP A 144 -28.08 -4.67 -14.57
CA ASP A 144 -29.36 -4.81 -13.88
C ASP A 144 -30.50 -4.64 -14.89
N GLY A 145 -31.37 -5.62 -14.98
CA GLY A 145 -32.33 -5.69 -16.06
C GLY A 145 -31.62 -5.77 -17.43
N ILE A 146 -31.96 -4.88 -18.31
CA ILE A 146 -31.44 -4.85 -19.70
C ILE A 146 -30.25 -3.90 -19.88
N SER A 147 -29.79 -3.21 -18.83
CA SER A 147 -28.83 -2.12 -18.94
C SER A 147 -27.54 -2.37 -18.15
N ILE A 148 -26.43 -1.83 -18.64
CA ILE A 148 -25.19 -1.70 -17.90
C ILE A 148 -25.39 -0.64 -16.80
N THR A 149 -25.08 -0.99 -15.56
CA THR A 149 -25.17 -0.08 -14.40
C THR A 149 -23.83 0.49 -13.96
N SER A 150 -22.76 -0.30 -14.10
CA SER A 150 -21.38 0.16 -13.87
C SER A 150 -20.37 -0.70 -14.60
N VAL A 151 -19.20 -0.14 -14.82
CA VAL A 151 -18.01 -0.86 -15.27
C VAL A 151 -16.89 -0.54 -14.28
N ASP A 152 -16.38 -1.57 -13.61
CA ASP A 152 -15.38 -1.44 -12.55
C ASP A 152 -14.03 -1.98 -13.05
N ALA A 153 -12.95 -1.22 -12.86
CA ALA A 153 -11.60 -1.71 -13.17
C ALA A 153 -11.19 -2.84 -12.22
N LEU A 154 -10.56 -3.87 -12.76
CA LEU A 154 -10.02 -5.02 -12.02
C LEU A 154 -8.49 -5.00 -11.93
N VAL A 155 -7.84 -4.10 -12.65
CA VAL A 155 -6.39 -3.97 -12.72
C VAL A 155 -5.99 -2.53 -12.42
N ASP A 156 -4.80 -2.38 -11.86
CA ASP A 156 -4.24 -1.07 -11.53
C ASP A 156 -3.64 -0.39 -12.75
N THR A 157 -3.70 0.94 -12.76
CA THR A 157 -2.90 1.76 -13.68
C THR A 157 -1.57 2.09 -13.03
N VAL A 158 -0.46 1.82 -13.72
CA VAL A 158 0.88 1.95 -13.16
C VAL A 158 1.86 2.65 -14.10
N ASN A 159 2.81 3.35 -13.50
CA ASN A 159 4.04 3.81 -14.15
C ASN A 159 5.26 3.47 -13.27
N ILE A 160 6.46 3.45 -13.85
CA ILE A 160 7.68 3.11 -13.11
C ILE A 160 7.98 4.12 -11.98
N PRO A 161 7.85 5.44 -12.16
CA PRO A 161 8.03 6.41 -11.08
C PRO A 161 7.16 6.14 -9.85
N ASP A 162 5.89 5.82 -10.04
CA ASP A 162 4.97 5.53 -8.93
C ASP A 162 5.32 4.21 -8.24
N LEU A 163 5.64 3.14 -9.00
CA LEU A 163 6.10 1.87 -8.44
C LEU A 163 7.35 2.05 -7.55
N ILE A 164 8.30 2.90 -7.96
CA ILE A 164 9.49 3.21 -7.18
C ILE A 164 9.12 4.05 -5.96
N SER A 165 8.28 5.07 -6.13
CA SER A 165 7.82 5.95 -5.06
C SER A 165 7.08 5.17 -3.97
N ASP A 166 6.17 4.29 -4.34
CA ASP A 166 5.41 3.45 -3.42
C ASP A 166 6.33 2.49 -2.67
N SER A 167 7.28 1.85 -3.38
CA SER A 167 8.27 0.97 -2.75
C SER A 167 9.18 1.71 -1.78
N ILE A 168 9.60 2.93 -2.12
CA ILE A 168 10.41 3.78 -1.23
C ILE A 168 9.55 4.24 -0.04
N SER A 169 8.33 4.69 -0.29
CA SER A 169 7.39 5.11 0.75
C SER A 169 7.08 3.97 1.72
N ASP A 170 6.83 2.77 1.22
CA ASP A 170 6.60 1.58 2.04
C ASP A 170 7.85 1.16 2.82
N ALA A 171 9.03 1.22 2.20
CA ALA A 171 10.30 0.99 2.87
C ALA A 171 10.58 2.05 3.94
N MET A 172 10.34 3.32 3.64
CA MET A 172 10.44 4.42 4.61
C MET A 172 9.38 4.31 5.71
N ASN A 173 8.14 3.99 5.39
CA ASN A 173 7.07 3.78 6.36
C ASN A 173 7.31 2.55 7.22
N SER A 174 7.91 1.50 6.69
CA SER A 174 8.28 0.31 7.46
C SER A 174 9.54 0.51 8.30
N ALA A 175 10.54 1.26 7.78
CA ALA A 175 11.78 1.58 8.49
C ALA A 175 11.64 2.77 9.45
N LEU A 176 10.75 3.72 9.13
CA LEU A 176 10.49 4.97 9.86
C LEU A 176 9.03 5.03 10.29
N ARG A 177 8.48 3.97 10.87
CA ARG A 177 7.16 4.10 11.53
C ARG A 177 7.31 4.93 12.81
N TRP A 178 7.57 6.20 12.61
CA TRP A 178 7.33 7.19 13.63
C TRP A 178 5.82 7.49 13.64
N LYS A 179 5.07 6.81 14.46
CA LYS A 179 3.71 7.25 14.76
C LYS A 179 3.81 8.44 15.70
N ILE A 180 3.52 9.62 15.18
CA ILE A 180 3.29 10.79 16.03
C ILE A 180 1.94 10.59 16.71
N PHE A 181 1.94 10.22 17.96
CA PHE A 181 0.77 10.34 18.81
C PHE A 181 0.85 11.68 19.52
N GLY A 182 0.09 12.65 19.02
CA GLY A 182 -0.25 13.82 19.81
C GLY A 182 -1.09 13.35 20.99
N GLY A 183 -0.45 13.16 22.13
CA GLY A 183 -1.19 13.07 23.38
C GLY A 183 -1.91 14.39 23.59
N THR A 184 -3.19 14.37 23.97
CA THR A 184 -3.90 15.57 24.43
C THR A 184 -3.07 16.14 25.57
N PRO A 185 -2.69 17.44 25.54
CA PRO A 185 -1.96 18.02 26.63
C PRO A 185 -2.83 17.95 27.89
N SER A 186 -2.51 17.06 28.78
CA SER A 186 -3.08 17.05 30.11
C SER A 186 -2.26 18.00 30.96
N ASN A 187 -2.92 18.98 31.52
CA ASN A 187 -2.25 20.10 32.17
C ASN A 187 -1.55 19.78 33.50
N ASN A 188 -1.55 18.54 33.99
CA ASN A 188 -0.87 18.20 35.22
C ASN A 188 -0.56 16.70 35.25
N TYR A 189 0.65 16.31 34.87
CA TYR A 189 1.13 14.97 35.18
C TYR A 189 1.71 14.96 36.60
N VAL A 190 1.10 14.16 37.45
CA VAL A 190 1.63 13.85 38.78
C VAL A 190 2.67 12.73 38.64
N PRO A 191 3.79 12.75 39.38
CA PRO A 191 4.73 11.64 39.40
C PRO A 191 4.01 10.29 39.58
N GLY A 192 4.32 9.32 38.72
CA GLY A 192 3.68 8.01 38.67
C GLY A 192 2.57 7.84 37.66
N GLN A 193 2.13 8.88 36.97
CA GLN A 193 1.09 8.80 35.95
C GLN A 193 1.66 8.36 34.59
N THR A 194 1.04 7.34 33.97
CA THR A 194 1.40 6.89 32.61
C THR A 194 0.98 7.95 31.58
N PHE A 195 1.88 8.34 30.71
CA PHE A 195 1.60 9.30 29.64
C PHE A 195 1.62 8.67 28.24
N VAL A 196 2.21 7.50 28.08
CA VAL A 196 2.32 6.81 26.79
C VAL A 196 2.19 5.30 26.98
N THR A 197 1.36 4.67 26.15
CA THR A 197 1.35 3.22 25.95
C THR A 197 2.10 2.90 24.66
N VAL A 198 3.14 2.08 24.75
CA VAL A 198 3.99 1.72 23.64
C VAL A 198 3.61 0.35 23.12
N PRO A 199 3.38 0.16 21.81
CA PRO A 199 3.10 -1.16 21.26
C PRO A 199 4.21 -2.16 21.54
N ALA A 200 3.85 -3.42 21.82
CA ALA A 200 4.79 -4.50 22.13
C ALA A 200 5.82 -4.76 21.00
N ALA A 201 5.48 -4.39 19.76
CA ALA A 201 6.38 -4.55 18.60
C ALA A 201 7.35 -3.39 18.40
N ALA A 202 7.28 -2.32 19.20
CA ALA A 202 8.18 -1.18 19.06
C ALA A 202 9.60 -1.55 19.51
N LYS A 203 10.60 -1.15 18.73
CA LYS A 203 12.03 -1.39 19.04
C LYS A 203 12.71 -0.18 19.64
N GLU A 204 12.25 1.00 19.30
CA GLU A 204 12.76 2.27 19.78
C GLU A 204 11.60 3.25 19.98
N VAL A 205 11.68 4.07 21.01
CA VAL A 205 10.74 5.17 21.26
C VAL A 205 11.50 6.47 21.41
N TYR A 206 11.15 7.42 20.58
CA TYR A 206 11.62 8.80 20.72
C TYR A 206 10.54 9.60 21.44
N VAL A 207 10.90 10.18 22.58
CA VAL A 207 9.96 10.93 23.42
C VAL A 207 10.43 12.36 23.56
N ILE A 208 9.55 13.30 23.27
CA ILE A 208 9.77 14.72 23.56
C ILE A 208 8.89 15.07 24.76
N VAL A 209 9.50 15.48 25.85
CA VAL A 209 8.80 15.94 27.05
C VAL A 209 9.01 17.43 27.17
N TYR A 210 7.89 18.12 27.22
CA TYR A 210 7.87 19.57 27.44
C TYR A 210 7.43 19.85 28.84
N ILE A 211 8.32 20.43 29.66
CA ILE A 211 8.06 20.73 31.05
C ILE A 211 7.87 22.23 31.22
N LYS A 212 6.78 22.57 31.84
CA LYS A 212 6.44 23.95 32.17
C LYS A 212 6.35 24.09 33.70
N TRP A 213 7.26 24.85 34.29
CA TRP A 213 7.28 25.13 35.74
C TRP A 213 6.35 26.28 36.14
N THR A 214 6.39 27.34 35.36
CA THR A 214 5.57 28.53 35.53
C THR A 214 5.11 29.03 34.17
N THR A 215 4.34 30.10 34.14
CA THR A 215 3.87 30.69 32.86
C THR A 215 4.98 31.07 31.91
N ASN A 216 6.20 31.33 32.41
CA ASN A 216 7.32 31.84 31.61
C ASN A 216 8.51 30.88 31.51
N ASP A 217 8.65 29.88 32.39
CA ASP A 217 9.79 28.99 32.43
C ASP A 217 9.41 27.65 31.79
N LYS A 218 10.08 27.31 30.69
CA LYS A 218 9.82 26.12 29.88
C LYS A 218 11.11 25.42 29.56
N VAL A 219 11.15 24.13 29.77
CA VAL A 219 12.25 23.26 29.33
C VAL A 219 11.71 22.19 28.42
N MET A 220 12.33 22.01 27.27
CA MET A 220 12.06 20.90 26.36
C MET A 220 13.20 19.89 26.49
N VAL A 221 12.85 18.66 26.69
CA VAL A 221 13.79 17.56 26.83
C VAL A 221 13.37 16.45 25.90
N ASP A 222 14.30 15.96 25.11
CA ASP A 222 14.08 14.86 24.19
C ASP A 222 14.91 13.64 24.59
N PHE A 223 14.35 12.47 24.34
CA PHE A 223 14.96 11.19 24.68
C PHE A 223 14.78 10.19 23.56
N LEU A 224 15.84 9.49 23.21
CA LEU A 224 15.78 8.26 22.44
C LEU A 224 15.94 7.09 23.40
N ILE A 225 14.90 6.28 23.56
CA ILE A 225 14.90 5.13 24.45
C ILE A 225 14.87 3.87 23.59
N PRO A 226 15.96 3.10 23.51
CA PRO A 226 15.91 1.77 22.91
C PRO A 226 15.04 0.87 23.77
N ILE A 227 14.07 0.20 23.13
CA ILE A 227 13.26 -0.81 23.79
C ILE A 227 13.99 -2.13 23.65
N ASP A 228 14.79 -2.47 24.65
CA ASP A 228 15.35 -3.80 24.77
C ASP A 228 14.23 -4.74 25.28
N PRO A 229 13.88 -5.82 24.54
CA PRO A 229 12.92 -6.81 25.03
C PRO A 229 13.34 -7.45 26.37
N TYR A 230 14.62 -7.41 26.73
CA TYR A 230 15.11 -7.84 28.02
C TYR A 230 14.96 -6.77 29.11
N ALA A 231 14.94 -5.50 28.77
CA ALA A 231 14.76 -4.41 29.75
C ALA A 231 13.29 -4.33 30.24
N PHE A 232 12.35 -4.74 29.42
CA PHE A 232 10.92 -4.77 29.78
C PHE A 232 10.48 -6.10 30.42
N GLY A 233 11.26 -7.17 30.29
CA GLY A 233 10.94 -8.51 30.84
C GLY A 233 11.41 -8.76 32.29
N SER A 234 12.11 -7.83 32.91
CA SER A 234 12.57 -7.90 34.28
C SER A 234 11.98 -6.75 35.09
N PRO A 235 11.71 -6.93 36.39
CA PRO A 235 11.22 -5.85 37.24
C PRO A 235 12.20 -4.68 37.46
N THR A 236 13.30 -4.65 36.74
CA THR A 236 14.26 -3.55 36.75
C THR A 236 13.78 -2.43 35.86
N ASN A 237 13.28 -1.39 36.47
CA ASN A 237 12.88 -0.16 35.86
C ASN A 237 14.05 0.47 35.09
N PHE A 238 13.88 0.68 33.79
CA PHE A 238 14.78 1.56 33.06
C PHE A 238 14.35 2.99 33.33
N ALA A 239 15.13 3.70 34.12
CA ALA A 239 14.90 5.11 34.42
C ALA A 239 16.00 5.94 33.78
N GLN A 240 15.63 6.83 32.87
CA GLN A 240 16.57 7.79 32.32
C GLN A 240 16.40 9.13 33.03
N HIS A 241 17.49 9.58 33.65
CA HIS A 241 17.57 10.87 34.32
C HIS A 241 18.14 11.89 33.39
N VAL A 242 17.39 12.94 33.08
CA VAL A 242 17.93 14.10 32.39
C VAL A 242 18.02 15.26 33.35
N LYS A 243 19.25 15.73 33.53
CA LYS A 243 19.53 16.97 34.25
C LYS A 243 19.34 18.15 33.29
N PHE A 244 18.70 19.17 33.76
CA PHE A 244 18.65 20.46 33.07
C PHE A 244 19.18 21.54 33.96
N TYR A 245 19.80 22.52 33.35
CA TYR A 245 20.34 23.69 34.00
C TYR A 245 19.65 24.91 33.42
N GLY A 246 18.93 25.64 34.22
CA GLY A 246 18.30 26.92 33.86
C GLY A 246 18.84 28.04 34.71
N THR A 247 18.64 29.29 34.29
CA THR A 247 19.16 30.48 35.00
C THR A 247 18.65 30.62 36.41
N ASN A 248 17.56 29.97 36.80
CA ASN A 248 16.97 30.00 38.14
C ASN A 248 16.53 28.62 38.65
N HIS A 249 16.77 27.56 37.90
CA HIS A 249 16.29 26.21 38.26
C HIS A 249 17.34 25.16 37.92
N ASP A 250 17.81 24.42 38.92
CA ASP A 250 18.65 23.26 38.75
C ASP A 250 17.86 22.03 39.13
N GLY A 251 17.42 21.24 38.14
CA GLY A 251 16.60 20.11 38.45
C GLY A 251 16.84 18.91 37.54
N TYR A 252 16.05 17.90 37.71
CA TYR A 252 16.03 16.75 36.83
C TYR A 252 14.62 16.22 36.62
N VAL A 253 14.47 15.55 35.48
CA VAL A 253 13.28 14.78 35.14
C VAL A 253 13.68 13.33 34.95
N CYS A 254 12.95 12.45 35.59
CA CYS A 254 13.12 11.03 35.45
C CYS A 254 11.92 10.44 34.73
N ILE A 255 12.18 9.81 33.58
CA ILE A 255 11.18 9.05 32.83
C ILE A 255 11.48 7.57 33.06
N GLU A 256 10.47 6.84 33.44
CA GLU A 256 10.52 5.41 33.64
C GLU A 256 9.75 4.69 32.53
N ALA A 257 10.40 3.70 31.92
CA ALA A 257 9.75 2.74 31.03
C ALA A 257 9.48 1.44 31.80
N ARG A 258 8.27 0.94 31.70
CA ARG A 258 7.83 -0.31 32.38
C ARG A 258 7.03 -1.20 31.45
N THR A 259 7.06 -2.50 31.73
CA THR A 259 6.12 -3.48 31.22
C THR A 259 5.21 -3.94 32.36
N ASN A 260 3.91 -3.87 32.15
CA ASN A 260 2.92 -4.45 33.04
C ASN A 260 1.93 -5.25 32.21
N ASP A 261 1.69 -6.52 32.56
CA ASP A 261 0.77 -7.44 31.86
C ASP A 261 0.94 -7.48 30.33
N GLY A 262 2.18 -7.48 29.85
CA GLY A 262 2.50 -7.49 28.44
C GLY A 262 2.32 -6.16 27.71
N THR A 263 1.98 -5.09 28.43
CA THR A 263 1.85 -3.74 27.89
C THR A 263 3.04 -2.90 28.30
N ASN A 264 3.73 -2.32 27.33
CA ASN A 264 4.83 -1.38 27.56
C ASN A 264 4.26 0.02 27.75
N PHE A 265 4.71 0.71 28.78
CA PHE A 265 4.29 2.10 29.01
C PHE A 265 5.43 2.95 29.55
N MET A 266 5.31 4.26 29.34
CA MET A 266 6.20 5.25 29.89
C MET A 266 5.45 6.14 30.86
N ARG A 267 6.12 6.54 31.93
CA ARG A 267 5.57 7.48 32.90
C ARG A 267 6.63 8.47 33.36
N LEU A 268 6.17 9.63 33.76
CA LEU A 268 6.99 10.56 34.55
C LEU A 268 7.14 9.96 35.95
N TYR A 269 8.36 9.56 36.28
CA TYR A 269 8.65 9.00 37.62
C TYR A 269 8.84 10.12 38.63
N GLU A 270 9.65 11.10 38.31
CA GLU A 270 10.01 12.18 39.20
C GLU A 270 10.36 13.45 38.41
N ALA A 271 9.98 14.60 38.95
CA ALA A 271 10.45 15.90 38.48
C ALA A 271 10.86 16.70 39.70
N ARG A 272 12.09 17.23 39.72
CA ARG A 272 12.63 18.02 40.83
C ARG A 272 13.23 19.32 40.30
N ASP A 273 13.06 20.34 41.11
CA ASP A 273 13.77 21.62 41.06
C ASP A 273 14.59 21.75 42.33
N GLY A 274 15.91 21.58 42.23
CA GLY A 274 16.76 21.38 43.39
C GLY A 274 16.34 20.18 44.22
N ASN A 275 16.01 20.40 45.47
CA ASN A 275 15.52 19.36 46.40
C ASN A 275 13.99 19.31 46.52
N THR A 276 13.26 20.08 45.75
CA THR A 276 11.81 20.19 45.85
C THR A 276 11.12 19.42 44.73
N ASN A 277 10.15 18.59 45.07
CA ASN A 277 9.29 17.97 44.08
C ASN A 277 8.43 19.06 43.42
N VAL A 278 8.44 19.13 42.08
CA VAL A 278 7.65 20.10 41.34
C VAL A 278 6.58 19.40 40.53
N THR A 279 5.43 20.02 40.48
CA THR A 279 4.36 19.61 39.54
C THR A 279 4.68 20.20 38.18
N ALA A 280 4.99 19.35 37.21
CA ALA A 280 5.29 19.79 35.87
C ALA A 280 4.13 19.43 34.93
N SER A 281 3.74 20.34 34.09
CA SER A 281 2.88 20.01 32.95
C SER A 281 3.76 19.42 31.85
N ALA A 282 3.61 18.16 31.57
CA ALA A 282 4.34 17.48 30.51
C ALA A 282 3.47 17.36 29.25
N TYR A 283 4.00 17.83 28.13
CA TYR A 283 3.46 17.51 26.82
C TYR A 283 4.32 16.40 26.25
N CYS A 284 3.73 15.32 25.86
CA CYS A 284 4.46 14.20 25.32
C CYS A 284 4.09 13.98 23.86
N ALA A 285 5.08 14.09 22.98
CA ALA A 285 5.00 13.53 21.64
C ALA A 285 5.97 12.34 21.62
N TYR A 286 5.56 11.21 21.09
CA TYR A 286 6.43 10.08 20.93
C TYR A 286 6.32 9.48 19.55
N MET A 287 7.44 8.91 19.11
CA MET A 287 7.54 8.18 17.87
C MET A 287 8.16 6.82 18.21
N TYR A 288 7.77 5.78 17.50
CA TYR A 288 8.38 4.45 17.69
C TYR A 288 8.65 3.79 16.34
N ARG A 289 9.66 2.94 16.28
CA ARG A 289 9.94 2.06 15.14
C ARG A 289 10.10 0.61 15.57
#